data_f4ec2be08aeffd163d802a1588858e97
#
_entry.id   f4ec2be08aeffd163d802a1588858e97
#
_cell.length_a   1.000
_cell.length_b   1.000
_cell.length_c   1.000
_cell.angle_alpha   90.00
_cell.angle_beta   90.00
_cell.angle_gamma   90.00
#
_symmetry.space_group_name_H-M   'P 1'
#
loop_
_entity.id
_entity.type
_entity.pdbx_description
1 polymer ?
#
loop_
_entity_poly.entity_id
_entity_poly.type
_entity_poly.pdbx_seq_one_letter_code
_entity_poly.pdbx_strand_id
1 'polypeptide(L)'
;DQSINDIIHSQEEYVKEQREKAFPNAVDLGLSVKWASFNLGAYKPSDMGSMFYWAENQPSTKGYPKYSKVKVDVIGDIAGDDKYDAATNMLGRNWRLPTDEECQELLNRCKWETKVIDGIEGRLVTGPNGNSIFLPFNQKSFTSGKYVSGHYWTSTPHHGSESANDLRFGENCKPPAEIW
;
A
#
# COMPACT_ATOMS: atom_id res chain seq x y z
N ASP A 1 -19.35 1.19 39.70
CA ASP A 1 -19.06 0.04 38.80
C ASP A 1 -19.76 0.19 37.45
N GLN A 2 -21.00 0.70 37.38
CA GLN A 2 -21.67 0.93 36.08
C GLN A 2 -20.96 1.95 35.20
N SER A 3 -20.44 3.03 35.77
CA SER A 3 -19.73 4.06 35.01
C SER A 3 -18.41 3.58 34.37
N ILE A 4 -17.72 2.63 35.01
CA ILE A 4 -16.49 2.04 34.46
C ILE A 4 -16.81 1.11 33.28
N ASN A 5 -17.86 0.29 33.43
CA ASN A 5 -18.32 -0.58 32.34
C ASN A 5 -18.80 0.21 31.13
N ASP A 6 -19.48 1.33 31.35
CA ASP A 6 -19.93 2.22 30.26
C ASP A 6 -18.73 2.86 29.52
N ILE A 7 -17.68 3.24 30.24
CA ILE A 7 -16.44 3.77 29.65
C ILE A 7 -15.72 2.69 28.84
N ILE A 8 -15.59 1.49 29.40
CA ILE A 8 -14.95 0.35 28.71
C ILE A 8 -15.71 0.05 27.41
N HIS A 9 -17.04 -0.05 27.50
CA HIS A 9 -17.88 -0.35 26.32
C HIS A 9 -17.76 0.73 25.24
N SER A 10 -17.79 2.01 25.63
CA SER A 10 -17.62 3.11 24.67
C SER A 10 -16.22 3.13 24.03
N GLN A 11 -15.18 2.74 24.77
CA GLN A 11 -13.83 2.60 24.20
C GLN A 11 -13.72 1.40 23.26
N GLU A 12 -14.35 0.28 23.58
CA GLU A 12 -14.40 -0.89 22.71
C GLU A 12 -15.15 -0.59 21.40
N GLU A 13 -16.30 0.10 21.49
CA GLU A 13 -17.03 0.57 20.29
C GLU A 13 -16.21 1.53 19.45
N TYR A 14 -15.53 2.50 20.07
CA TYR A 14 -14.65 3.43 19.36
C TYR A 14 -13.50 2.71 18.68
N VAL A 15 -12.82 1.78 19.34
CA VAL A 15 -11.73 0.98 18.75
C VAL A 15 -12.24 0.12 17.60
N LYS A 16 -13.43 -0.47 17.75
CA LYS A 16 -14.08 -1.25 16.69
C LYS A 16 -14.39 -0.38 15.49
N GLU A 17 -14.98 0.80 15.68
CA GLU A 17 -15.30 1.76 14.63
C GLU A 17 -14.02 2.24 13.91
N GLN A 18 -12.93 2.52 14.65
CA GLN A 18 -11.65 2.89 14.04
C GLN A 18 -11.03 1.74 13.23
N ARG A 19 -11.14 0.50 13.71
CA ARG A 19 -10.71 -0.69 12.97
C ARG A 19 -11.51 -0.89 11.69
N GLU A 20 -12.82 -0.74 11.74
CA GLU A 20 -13.70 -0.84 10.55
C GLU A 20 -13.39 0.27 9.53
N LYS A 21 -13.11 1.49 9.97
CA LYS A 21 -12.67 2.60 9.11
C LYS A 21 -11.29 2.37 8.49
N ALA A 22 -10.41 1.62 9.16
CA ALA A 22 -9.08 1.29 8.67
C ALA A 22 -9.06 0.13 7.67
N PHE A 23 -10.21 -0.50 7.40
CA PHE A 23 -10.33 -1.59 6.41
C PHE A 23 -10.69 -1.00 5.05
N PRO A 24 -9.83 -1.15 4.03
CA PRO A 24 -10.14 -0.71 2.68
C PRO A 24 -11.23 -1.58 2.06
N ASN A 25 -12.00 -0.98 1.14
CA ASN A 25 -12.87 -1.75 0.25
C ASN A 25 -12.05 -2.40 -0.86
N ALA A 26 -12.51 -3.55 -1.34
CA ALA A 26 -11.97 -4.20 -2.51
C ALA A 26 -12.60 -3.61 -3.78
N VAL A 27 -11.84 -2.82 -4.53
CA VAL A 27 -12.29 -2.14 -5.75
C VAL A 27 -12.04 -3.04 -6.95
N ASP A 28 -13.10 -3.39 -7.68
CA ASP A 28 -13.00 -4.06 -8.97
C ASP A 28 -12.66 -3.02 -10.05
N LEU A 29 -11.46 -3.11 -10.62
CA LEU A 29 -10.99 -2.27 -11.70
C LEU A 29 -11.20 -2.92 -13.09
N GLY A 30 -11.79 -4.12 -13.16
CA GLY A 30 -11.85 -4.93 -14.38
C GLY A 30 -10.54 -5.63 -14.71
N LEU A 31 -9.73 -5.90 -13.69
CA LEU A 31 -8.45 -6.61 -13.76
C LEU A 31 -8.56 -8.02 -13.16
N SER A 32 -7.47 -8.77 -13.18
CA SER A 32 -7.42 -10.14 -12.64
C SER A 32 -7.68 -10.20 -11.14
N VAL A 33 -7.33 -9.16 -10.39
CA VAL A 33 -7.57 -9.01 -8.95
C VAL A 33 -8.23 -7.68 -8.63
N LYS A 34 -8.91 -7.63 -7.47
CA LYS A 34 -9.40 -6.36 -6.91
C LYS A 34 -8.30 -5.66 -6.13
N TRP A 35 -8.39 -4.33 -6.08
CA TRP A 35 -7.40 -3.48 -5.41
C TRP A 35 -8.00 -2.77 -4.21
N ALA A 36 -7.16 -2.50 -3.21
CA ALA A 36 -7.58 -1.75 -2.03
C ALA A 36 -7.98 -0.31 -2.39
N SER A 37 -9.04 0.20 -1.78
CA SER A 37 -9.51 1.58 -1.97
C SER A 37 -8.58 2.63 -1.37
N PHE A 38 -7.71 2.24 -0.43
CA PHE A 38 -6.66 3.07 0.18
C PHE A 38 -5.54 2.19 0.76
N ASN A 39 -4.42 2.81 1.11
CA ASN A 39 -3.23 2.14 1.56
C ASN A 39 -3.40 1.45 2.91
N LEU A 40 -2.58 0.43 3.16
CA LEU A 40 -2.51 -0.27 4.43
C LEU A 40 -2.18 0.71 5.57
N GLY A 41 -3.00 0.71 6.62
CA GLY A 41 -2.88 1.65 7.74
C GLY A 41 -3.43 3.05 7.48
N ALA A 42 -4.01 3.31 6.30
CA ALA A 42 -4.74 4.53 5.99
C ALA A 42 -6.22 4.44 6.40
N TYR A 43 -6.90 5.59 6.38
CA TYR A 43 -8.33 5.71 6.64
C TYR A 43 -9.11 6.23 5.43
N LYS A 44 -8.41 6.78 4.44
CA LYS A 44 -8.97 7.35 3.20
C LYS A 44 -7.94 7.33 2.08
N PRO A 45 -8.36 7.49 0.81
CA PRO A 45 -7.46 7.40 -0.35
C PRO A 45 -6.28 8.38 -0.35
N SER A 46 -6.44 9.57 0.22
CA SER A 46 -5.37 10.58 0.30
C SER A 46 -4.35 10.34 1.41
N ASP A 47 -4.61 9.41 2.33
CA ASP A 47 -3.65 9.07 3.39
C ASP A 47 -2.57 8.15 2.83
N MET A 48 -1.32 8.42 3.17
CA MET A 48 -0.18 7.58 2.77
C MET A 48 -0.17 6.21 3.42
N GLY A 49 -0.84 6.06 4.57
CA GLY A 49 -0.84 4.84 5.36
C GLY A 49 0.48 4.58 6.08
N SER A 50 0.72 3.33 6.40
CA SER A 50 1.92 2.89 7.11
C SER A 50 3.04 2.50 6.15
N MET A 51 4.28 2.71 6.58
CA MET A 51 5.48 2.28 5.85
C MET A 51 5.98 0.94 6.40
N PHE A 52 6.44 0.07 5.51
CA PHE A 52 6.94 -1.26 5.86
C PHE A 52 8.30 -1.50 5.23
N TYR A 53 9.18 -2.22 5.94
CA TYR A 53 10.25 -2.94 5.25
C TYR A 53 9.65 -4.14 4.52
N TRP A 54 10.21 -4.49 3.38
CA TRP A 54 9.75 -5.66 2.65
C TRP A 54 9.90 -6.93 3.51
N ALA A 55 8.89 -7.81 3.45
CA ALA A 55 8.75 -9.01 4.27
C ALA A 55 8.67 -8.79 5.78
N GLU A 56 8.37 -7.56 6.24
CA GLU A 56 8.00 -7.30 7.62
C GLU A 56 6.50 -6.97 7.72
N ASN A 57 5.84 -7.60 8.66
CA ASN A 57 4.40 -7.47 8.87
C ASN A 57 4.01 -6.41 9.93
N GLN A 58 4.99 -5.68 10.46
CA GLN A 58 4.78 -4.55 11.37
C GLN A 58 5.23 -3.25 10.73
N PRO A 59 4.50 -2.14 10.96
CA PRO A 59 4.88 -0.83 10.45
C PRO A 59 6.28 -0.41 10.91
N SER A 60 7.02 0.23 10.01
CA SER A 60 8.30 0.85 10.36
C SER A 60 8.08 2.11 11.21
N THR A 61 8.81 2.22 12.31
CA THR A 61 8.84 3.42 13.16
C THR A 61 9.96 4.41 12.76
N LYS A 62 10.79 4.05 11.77
CA LYS A 62 12.00 4.81 11.38
C LYS A 62 11.91 5.43 9.99
N GLY A 63 10.80 6.09 9.66
CA GLY A 63 10.65 6.75 8.38
C GLY A 63 10.63 5.78 7.18
N TYR A 64 11.14 6.23 6.03
CA TYR A 64 11.06 5.49 4.77
C TYR A 64 12.04 4.31 4.70
N PRO A 65 11.55 3.06 4.68
CA PRO A 65 12.39 1.89 4.57
C PRO A 65 12.81 1.64 3.11
N LYS A 66 14.09 1.83 2.82
CA LYS A 66 14.65 1.63 1.46
C LYS A 66 15.03 0.19 1.12
N TYR A 67 15.22 -0.65 2.14
CA TYR A 67 15.77 -1.99 1.96
C TYR A 67 14.99 -3.01 2.76
N SER A 68 15.05 -4.27 2.36
CA SER A 68 14.60 -5.38 3.19
C SER A 68 15.60 -5.61 4.34
N LYS A 69 15.10 -5.97 5.52
CA LYS A 69 15.92 -6.43 6.65
C LYS A 69 16.21 -7.93 6.59
N VAL A 70 15.58 -8.64 5.69
CA VAL A 70 15.70 -10.10 5.50
C VAL A 70 16.42 -10.40 4.20
N LYS A 71 17.03 -11.57 4.12
CA LYS A 71 17.64 -12.06 2.87
C LYS A 71 16.52 -12.44 1.89
N VAL A 72 16.25 -11.55 0.95
CA VAL A 72 15.17 -11.63 -0.02
C VAL A 72 15.22 -12.92 -0.85
N ASP A 73 16.41 -13.34 -1.28
CA ASP A 73 16.60 -14.55 -2.11
C ASP A 73 16.22 -15.86 -1.39
N VAL A 74 16.13 -15.85 -0.07
CA VAL A 74 15.83 -17.06 0.73
C VAL A 74 14.35 -17.26 0.95
N ILE A 75 13.56 -16.15 0.92
CA ILE A 75 12.15 -16.20 1.28
C ILE A 75 11.26 -16.49 0.05
N GLY A 76 11.65 -16.02 -1.13
CA GLY A 76 10.82 -16.10 -2.34
C GLY A 76 9.65 -15.13 -2.33
N ASP A 77 8.64 -15.36 -3.17
CA ASP A 77 7.42 -14.54 -3.23
C ASP A 77 6.62 -14.68 -1.93
N ILE A 78 6.23 -13.55 -1.35
CA ILE A 78 5.58 -13.50 -0.03
C ILE A 78 4.07 -13.32 -0.10
N ALA A 79 3.47 -13.28 -1.29
CA ALA A 79 2.03 -13.04 -1.45
C ALA A 79 1.18 -14.03 -0.64
N GLY A 80 0.40 -13.53 0.29
CA GLY A 80 -0.49 -14.33 1.12
C GLY A 80 0.16 -15.07 2.30
N ASP A 81 1.46 -14.91 2.51
CA ASP A 81 2.16 -15.46 3.68
C ASP A 81 1.98 -14.51 4.88
N ASP A 82 1.19 -14.92 5.86
CA ASP A 82 0.85 -14.08 7.03
C ASP A 82 2.06 -13.73 7.92
N LYS A 83 3.18 -14.43 7.77
CA LYS A 83 4.44 -14.11 8.45
C LYS A 83 5.16 -12.93 7.82
N TYR A 84 5.10 -12.80 6.48
CA TYR A 84 5.91 -11.85 5.72
C TYR A 84 5.09 -10.80 4.97
N ASP A 85 3.83 -11.10 4.60
CA ASP A 85 2.93 -10.20 3.90
C ASP A 85 2.13 -9.36 4.89
N ALA A 86 2.45 -8.07 4.96
CA ALA A 86 1.81 -7.13 5.88
C ALA A 86 0.31 -6.98 5.62
N ALA A 87 -0.15 -7.05 4.37
CA ALA A 87 -1.56 -6.95 4.04
C ALA A 87 -2.33 -8.18 4.53
N THR A 88 -1.80 -9.37 4.31
CA THR A 88 -2.37 -10.63 4.82
C THR A 88 -2.41 -10.64 6.35
N ASN A 89 -1.33 -10.20 6.99
CA ASN A 89 -1.25 -10.15 8.44
C ASN A 89 -2.26 -9.16 9.06
N MET A 90 -2.36 -7.95 8.50
CA MET A 90 -3.19 -6.87 9.08
C MET A 90 -4.66 -6.95 8.68
N LEU A 91 -4.98 -7.41 7.47
CA LEU A 91 -6.34 -7.39 6.92
C LEU A 91 -6.96 -8.79 6.78
N GLY A 92 -6.19 -9.85 7.02
CA GLY A 92 -6.65 -11.23 6.89
C GLY A 92 -6.35 -11.84 5.52
N ARG A 93 -6.62 -13.15 5.38
CA ARG A 93 -6.19 -13.98 4.24
C ARG A 93 -6.86 -13.66 2.90
N ASN A 94 -7.88 -12.82 2.87
CA ASN A 94 -8.48 -12.32 1.64
C ASN A 94 -7.70 -11.14 1.03
N TRP A 95 -6.68 -10.66 1.73
CA TRP A 95 -5.81 -9.55 1.34
C TRP A 95 -4.36 -10.00 1.25
N ARG A 96 -3.63 -9.45 0.33
CA ARG A 96 -2.20 -9.69 0.16
C ARG A 96 -1.53 -8.55 -0.60
N LEU A 97 -0.22 -8.50 -0.59
CA LEU A 97 0.53 -7.65 -1.49
C LEU A 97 0.32 -8.08 -2.95
N PRO A 98 0.32 -7.14 -3.91
CA PRO A 98 0.26 -7.48 -5.32
C PRO A 98 1.58 -8.12 -5.77
N THR A 99 1.49 -9.02 -6.75
CA THR A 99 2.67 -9.53 -7.46
C THR A 99 3.15 -8.54 -8.52
N ASP A 100 4.35 -8.76 -9.06
CA ASP A 100 4.86 -7.97 -10.20
C ASP A 100 3.93 -8.02 -11.40
N GLU A 101 3.41 -9.21 -11.71
CA GLU A 101 2.49 -9.41 -12.84
C GLU A 101 1.20 -8.61 -12.66
N GLU A 102 0.67 -8.56 -11.44
CA GLU A 102 -0.53 -7.77 -11.13
C GLU A 102 -0.26 -6.27 -11.19
N CYS A 103 0.91 -5.82 -10.72
CA CYS A 103 1.35 -4.44 -10.90
C CYS A 103 1.58 -4.10 -12.37
N GLN A 104 2.13 -5.02 -13.15
CA GLN A 104 2.30 -4.85 -14.59
C GLN A 104 0.94 -4.80 -15.32
N GLU A 105 -0.04 -5.60 -14.89
CA GLU A 105 -1.41 -5.51 -15.40
C GLU A 105 -2.05 -4.14 -15.08
N LEU A 106 -1.90 -3.67 -13.84
CA LEU A 106 -2.37 -2.34 -13.42
C LEU A 106 -1.74 -1.24 -14.27
N LEU A 107 -0.44 -1.33 -14.53
CA LEU A 107 0.31 -0.38 -15.36
C LEU A 107 -0.17 -0.37 -16.82
N ASN A 108 -0.37 -1.54 -17.40
CA ASN A 108 -0.65 -1.69 -18.84
C ASN A 108 -2.12 -1.49 -19.20
N ARG A 109 -3.04 -1.80 -18.29
CA ARG A 109 -4.48 -1.83 -18.61
C ARG A 109 -5.26 -0.65 -18.04
N CYS A 110 -4.69 0.11 -17.13
CA CYS A 110 -5.34 1.26 -16.51
C CYS A 110 -4.84 2.58 -17.10
N LYS A 111 -5.71 3.60 -17.01
CA LYS A 111 -5.35 4.98 -17.28
C LYS A 111 -4.75 5.60 -16.02
N TRP A 112 -3.60 6.24 -16.14
CA TRP A 112 -2.88 6.89 -15.04
C TRP A 112 -2.89 8.40 -15.21
N GLU A 113 -3.39 9.12 -14.22
CA GLU A 113 -3.51 10.58 -14.25
C GLU A 113 -2.93 11.18 -12.98
N THR A 114 -2.21 12.28 -13.11
CA THR A 114 -1.82 13.09 -11.96
C THR A 114 -3.07 13.71 -11.33
N LYS A 115 -3.23 13.56 -10.03
CA LYS A 115 -4.37 14.07 -9.28
C LYS A 115 -3.92 14.61 -7.92
N VAL A 116 -4.64 15.63 -7.44
CA VAL A 116 -4.50 16.12 -6.05
C VAL A 116 -5.82 15.87 -5.33
N ILE A 117 -5.77 15.14 -4.22
CA ILE A 117 -6.93 14.87 -3.35
C ILE A 117 -6.56 15.29 -1.92
N ASP A 118 -7.40 16.11 -1.30
CA ASP A 118 -7.13 16.67 0.04
C ASP A 118 -5.76 17.37 0.16
N GLY A 119 -5.29 18.01 -0.90
CA GLY A 119 -3.96 18.63 -0.96
C GLY A 119 -2.78 17.67 -1.15
N ILE A 120 -3.03 16.38 -1.32
CA ILE A 120 -2.01 15.35 -1.54
C ILE A 120 -1.98 14.97 -3.02
N GLU A 121 -0.80 15.11 -3.64
CA GLU A 121 -0.57 14.68 -5.01
C GLU A 121 -0.34 13.17 -5.09
N GLY A 122 -0.78 12.57 -6.18
CA GLY A 122 -0.62 11.15 -6.45
C GLY A 122 -1.08 10.80 -7.86
N ARG A 123 -1.44 9.55 -8.05
CA ARG A 123 -1.99 9.03 -9.31
C ARG A 123 -3.40 8.50 -9.11
N LEU A 124 -4.33 9.00 -9.93
CA LEU A 124 -5.62 8.38 -10.12
C LEU A 124 -5.46 7.29 -11.18
N VAL A 125 -5.70 6.05 -10.79
CA VAL A 125 -5.57 4.87 -11.64
C VAL A 125 -6.96 4.34 -11.94
N THR A 126 -7.39 4.46 -13.20
CA THR A 126 -8.73 4.10 -13.65
C THR A 126 -8.66 2.84 -14.49
N GLY A 127 -9.37 1.81 -14.06
CA GLY A 127 -9.46 0.53 -14.75
C GLY A 127 -10.33 0.57 -16.02
N PRO A 128 -10.29 -0.48 -16.84
CA PRO A 128 -11.09 -0.57 -18.06
C PRO A 128 -12.61 -0.55 -17.82
N ASN A 129 -13.08 -0.86 -16.62
CA ASN A 129 -14.49 -0.77 -16.24
C ASN A 129 -14.93 0.62 -15.74
N GLY A 130 -14.03 1.60 -15.68
CA GLY A 130 -14.29 2.97 -15.23
C GLY A 130 -14.13 3.21 -13.73
N ASN A 131 -13.96 2.18 -12.92
CA ASN A 131 -13.66 2.33 -11.49
C ASN A 131 -12.20 2.76 -11.29
N SER A 132 -11.94 3.47 -10.20
CA SER A 132 -10.62 4.05 -9.92
C SER A 132 -10.16 3.79 -8.50
N ILE A 133 -8.85 3.78 -8.32
CA ILE A 133 -8.16 3.92 -7.04
C ILE A 133 -7.22 5.12 -7.09
N PHE A 134 -6.89 5.69 -5.94
CA PHE A 134 -5.90 6.75 -5.82
C PHE A 134 -4.67 6.24 -5.07
N LEU A 135 -3.50 6.46 -5.66
CA LEU A 135 -2.20 6.12 -5.09
C LEU A 135 -1.46 7.41 -4.74
N PRO A 136 -1.45 7.84 -3.46
CA PRO A 136 -0.77 9.06 -3.06
C PRO A 136 0.75 8.94 -3.18
N PHE A 137 1.43 10.07 -3.41
CA PHE A 137 2.87 10.15 -3.21
C PHE A 137 3.21 9.89 -1.74
N ASN A 138 4.24 9.10 -1.51
CA ASN A 138 4.66 8.69 -0.18
C ASN A 138 6.17 8.91 0.08
N GLN A 139 6.91 9.39 -0.91
CA GLN A 139 8.33 9.70 -0.78
C GLN A 139 8.60 11.18 -0.97
N LYS A 140 9.35 11.77 -0.03
CA LYS A 140 9.78 13.17 -0.08
C LYS A 140 11.05 13.35 -0.88
N SER A 141 11.12 14.48 -1.60
CA SER A 141 12.37 15.01 -2.15
C SER A 141 13.29 15.45 -1.00
N PHE A 142 14.55 15.07 -1.08
CA PHE A 142 15.57 15.49 -0.12
C PHE A 142 15.86 17.00 -0.17
N THR A 143 15.63 17.64 -1.31
CA THR A 143 15.92 19.07 -1.51
C THR A 143 14.75 19.97 -1.16
N SER A 144 13.52 19.58 -1.54
CA SER A 144 12.35 20.44 -1.36
C SER A 144 11.49 20.07 -0.14
N GLY A 145 11.66 18.86 0.42
CA GLY A 145 10.81 18.32 1.47
C GLY A 145 9.37 18.02 1.05
N LYS A 146 9.03 18.22 -0.24
CA LYS A 146 7.71 17.89 -0.80
C LYS A 146 7.64 16.42 -1.15
N TYR A 147 6.44 15.84 -1.09
CA TYR A 147 6.18 14.51 -1.62
C TYR A 147 6.17 14.57 -3.16
N VAL A 148 7.03 13.76 -3.80
CA VAL A 148 7.32 13.85 -5.24
C VAL A 148 7.18 12.53 -5.98
N SER A 149 7.09 11.42 -5.25
CA SER A 149 6.95 10.08 -5.86
C SER A 149 6.20 9.11 -4.96
N GLY A 150 5.64 8.08 -5.54
CA GLY A 150 5.04 6.93 -4.87
C GLY A 150 5.88 5.69 -5.07
N HIS A 151 6.10 4.94 -3.99
CA HIS A 151 6.80 3.66 -3.98
C HIS A 151 5.98 2.65 -3.18
N TYR A 152 5.62 1.54 -3.83
CA TYR A 152 4.72 0.54 -3.29
C TYR A 152 5.30 -0.86 -3.51
N TRP A 153 5.58 -1.58 -2.43
CA TRP A 153 6.13 -2.93 -2.52
C TRP A 153 5.24 -3.87 -3.33
N THR A 154 5.86 -4.70 -4.15
CA THR A 154 5.25 -5.94 -4.63
C THR A 154 5.61 -7.10 -3.69
N SER A 155 4.96 -8.24 -3.85
CA SER A 155 5.33 -9.46 -3.11
C SER A 155 6.56 -10.16 -3.66
N THR A 156 7.01 -9.74 -4.85
CA THR A 156 8.04 -10.44 -5.64
C THR A 156 9.44 -9.98 -5.24
N PRO A 157 10.34 -10.89 -4.87
CA PRO A 157 11.73 -10.55 -4.56
C PRO A 157 12.48 -10.13 -5.83
N HIS A 158 13.42 -9.20 -5.69
CA HIS A 158 14.34 -8.87 -6.77
C HIS A 158 15.52 -9.84 -6.76
N HIS A 159 15.64 -10.65 -7.80
CA HIS A 159 16.69 -11.67 -7.90
C HIS A 159 18.10 -11.06 -7.89
N GLY A 160 18.94 -11.62 -7.01
CA GLY A 160 20.35 -11.22 -6.90
C GLY A 160 20.62 -9.93 -6.15
N SER A 161 19.65 -9.42 -5.41
CA SER A 161 19.82 -8.22 -4.58
C SER A 161 19.23 -8.39 -3.18
N GLU A 162 19.58 -7.45 -2.29
CA GLU A 162 18.98 -7.34 -0.95
C GLU A 162 17.68 -6.55 -0.95
N SER A 163 17.12 -6.26 -2.13
CA SER A 163 15.87 -5.51 -2.30
C SER A 163 14.79 -6.37 -2.95
N ALA A 164 13.56 -5.96 -2.78
CA ALA A 164 12.41 -6.49 -3.49
C ALA A 164 11.92 -5.48 -4.53
N ASN A 165 11.09 -5.96 -5.44
CA ASN A 165 10.52 -5.11 -6.46
C ASN A 165 9.45 -4.18 -5.87
N ASP A 166 9.34 -2.99 -6.42
CA ASP A 166 8.32 -2.02 -6.06
C ASP A 166 7.76 -1.30 -7.30
N LEU A 167 6.49 -0.95 -7.23
CA LEU A 167 5.83 -0.09 -8.18
C LEU A 167 6.18 1.36 -7.87
N ARG A 168 6.76 2.07 -8.84
CA ARG A 168 7.23 3.47 -8.71
C ARG A 168 6.57 4.39 -9.71
N PHE A 169 6.28 5.61 -9.28
CA PHE A 169 5.80 6.68 -10.15
C PHE A 169 6.14 8.05 -9.56
N GLY A 170 6.16 9.07 -10.41
CA GLY A 170 6.47 10.45 -10.01
C GLY A 170 7.83 10.91 -10.48
N GLU A 171 8.48 11.78 -9.70
CA GLU A 171 9.77 12.36 -10.06
C GLU A 171 10.86 11.28 -10.16
N ASN A 172 11.66 11.35 -11.23
CA ASN A 172 12.72 10.40 -11.57
C ASN A 172 12.26 8.96 -11.87
N CYS A 173 10.97 8.75 -12.10
CA CYS A 173 10.43 7.48 -12.52
C CYS A 173 9.98 7.52 -13.97
N LYS A 174 9.98 6.38 -14.65
CA LYS A 174 9.48 6.24 -16.02
C LYS A 174 7.96 6.48 -16.06
N PRO A 175 7.44 7.36 -16.94
CA PRO A 175 5.99 7.56 -17.01
C PRO A 175 5.27 6.36 -17.67
N PRO A 176 4.02 6.07 -17.28
CA PRO A 176 3.27 6.65 -16.18
C PRO A 176 3.71 6.13 -14.82
N ALA A 177 4.34 4.96 -14.79
CA ALA A 177 4.92 4.25 -13.65
C ALA A 177 5.87 3.15 -14.14
N GLU A 178 6.63 2.53 -13.26
CA GLU A 178 7.53 1.41 -13.55
C GLU A 178 7.58 0.42 -12.39
N ILE A 179 8.02 -0.80 -12.66
CA ILE A 179 8.36 -1.80 -11.64
C ILE A 179 9.87 -1.93 -11.63
N TRP A 180 10.45 -1.88 -10.43
CA TRP A 180 11.90 -1.80 -10.27
C TRP A 180 12.41 -2.82 -9.27
#